data_a9ccfea6b01028f57ad6089f448f61a6
#
_entry.id   a9ccfea6b01028f57ad6089f448f61a6
#
_cell.length_a   1.000
_cell.length_b   1.000
_cell.length_c   1.000
_cell.angle_alpha   90.00
_cell.angle_beta   90.00
_cell.angle_gamma   90.00
#
_symmetry.space_group_name_H-M   'P 1'
#
loop_
_entity.id
_entity.type
_entity.pdbx_description
1 polymer ?
#
loop_
_entity_poly.entity_id
_entity_poly.type
_entity_poly.pdbx_seq_one_letter_code
_entity_poly.pdbx_strand_id
1 'polypeptide(L)'
;MSSRNVLAPRDARGLAIDAPVSRRKFLAGLLAGAGSLTLAACGGGGGGGGSTTTTTALNTSGSNTTTNAGTTATGATTATTGTSTASNNVATKLAESTSGTTLPPATQLIDASGMNWTISNGRVICGHTNTLCPITPNMLLYWNHTVYARNVAGVWYKNLNGVWSIASDPRSAPIFYGLNGHPLQTTGAYATQTPAQQIAMLADLGATVYRLDCYGATSDAQTLARYAQAAAGTSVTILPCLAFHQAMFTTTEQDNYDWAFQCGVNTATALQAYCSIYEIGNEIDDYCCIGVGETPSSFDNTRFQLVRGLLRGAADGIKSVQPGAKIIRGGGVTTLIGFNNMLWNGTQPDGTSGHPRLTWDYTGWHWYETSGNIITAYDGTATPLNILQNLQQYGVPVWITEVGFNTGDTDQGAAYITQVFNQYFTDRSAYNIAGICFYELFDVAAEGTFGLVNADGVTKKQGYAAYKNFASAHPV
;
A
#
# COMPACT_ATOMS: atom_id res chain seq x y z
N MET A 1 -26.19 -41.00 -4.84
CA MET A 1 -25.37 -39.80 -5.08
C MET A 1 -26.05 -38.65 -4.34
N SER A 2 -25.54 -38.31 -3.17
CA SER A 2 -26.14 -37.30 -2.30
C SER A 2 -25.48 -35.98 -2.61
N SER A 3 -26.24 -35.05 -3.17
CA SER A 3 -25.83 -33.67 -3.38
C SER A 3 -25.63 -32.97 -2.00
N ARG A 4 -24.39 -32.77 -1.62
CA ARG A 4 -24.11 -31.91 -0.48
C ARG A 4 -24.41 -30.46 -0.88
N ASN A 5 -25.48 -29.90 -0.31
CA ASN A 5 -25.73 -28.48 -0.35
C ASN A 5 -24.54 -27.77 0.37
N VAL A 6 -23.73 -27.04 -0.40
CA VAL A 6 -22.72 -26.13 0.14
C VAL A 6 -23.51 -24.97 0.72
N LEU A 7 -23.54 -24.88 2.04
CA LEU A 7 -24.15 -23.74 2.74
C LEU A 7 -23.28 -22.49 2.47
N ALA A 8 -23.92 -21.41 2.07
CA ALA A 8 -23.28 -20.10 1.95
C ALA A 8 -22.64 -19.69 3.30
N PRO A 9 -21.55 -18.95 3.30
CA PRO A 9 -20.93 -18.43 4.51
C PRO A 9 -21.94 -17.62 5.31
N ARG A 10 -21.87 -17.67 6.65
CA ARG A 10 -22.79 -17.02 7.55
C ARG A 10 -22.02 -16.12 8.53
N ASP A 11 -22.63 -15.00 8.92
CA ASP A 11 -22.11 -14.11 9.96
C ASP A 11 -22.20 -14.72 11.37
N ALA A 12 -21.70 -13.99 12.37
CA ALA A 12 -21.73 -14.40 13.77
C ALA A 12 -23.17 -14.66 14.32
N ARG A 13 -24.20 -14.19 13.62
CA ARG A 13 -25.64 -14.42 13.95
C ARG A 13 -26.25 -15.57 13.14
N GLY A 14 -25.45 -16.26 12.28
CA GLY A 14 -25.90 -17.36 11.46
C GLY A 14 -26.66 -16.94 10.19
N LEU A 15 -26.63 -15.66 9.83
CA LEU A 15 -27.23 -15.15 8.60
C LEU A 15 -26.32 -15.44 7.40
N ALA A 16 -26.91 -15.68 6.23
CA ALA A 16 -26.15 -15.81 5.01
C ALA A 16 -25.45 -14.48 4.67
N ILE A 17 -24.16 -14.53 4.38
CA ILE A 17 -23.40 -13.37 3.94
C ILE A 17 -23.59 -13.27 2.44
N ASP A 18 -24.27 -12.23 1.97
CA ASP A 18 -24.27 -11.88 0.55
C ASP A 18 -22.87 -11.42 0.15
N ALA A 19 -22.45 -11.73 -1.07
CA ALA A 19 -21.20 -11.23 -1.60
C ALA A 19 -21.12 -9.71 -1.47
N PRO A 20 -19.94 -9.13 -1.21
CA PRO A 20 -19.78 -7.69 -1.03
C PRO A 20 -20.49 -6.93 -2.15
N VAL A 21 -21.23 -5.88 -1.78
CA VAL A 21 -21.98 -5.06 -2.74
C VAL A 21 -20.98 -4.48 -3.72
N SER A 22 -21.02 -4.96 -4.96
CA SER A 22 -20.09 -4.59 -6.01
C SER A 22 -20.10 -3.06 -6.18
N ARG A 23 -18.92 -2.44 -6.23
CA ARG A 23 -18.67 -1.01 -6.55
C ARG A 23 -19.38 -0.54 -7.81
N ARG A 24 -19.78 -1.46 -8.71
CA ARG A 24 -20.59 -1.16 -9.89
C ARG A 24 -21.94 -0.49 -9.58
N LYS A 25 -22.52 -0.69 -8.41
CA LYS A 25 -23.78 -0.05 -8.03
C LYS A 25 -23.59 1.40 -7.61
N PHE A 26 -22.45 1.78 -7.06
CA PHE A 26 -22.14 3.17 -6.71
C PHE A 26 -21.93 4.05 -7.96
N LEU A 27 -21.15 3.55 -8.93
CA LEU A 27 -20.94 4.25 -10.21
C LEU A 27 -22.22 4.38 -11.06
N ALA A 28 -23.11 3.37 -11.02
CA ALA A 28 -24.38 3.44 -11.72
C ALA A 28 -25.35 4.47 -11.12
N GLY A 29 -25.28 4.72 -9.80
CA GLY A 29 -26.08 5.75 -9.12
C GLY A 29 -25.66 7.19 -9.48
N LEU A 30 -24.36 7.44 -9.63
CA LEU A 30 -23.80 8.73 -10.01
C LEU A 30 -24.07 9.11 -11.49
N LEU A 31 -24.13 8.12 -12.38
CA LEU A 31 -24.44 8.33 -13.81
C LEU A 31 -25.94 8.52 -14.09
N ALA A 32 -26.83 8.08 -13.20
CA ALA A 32 -28.28 8.28 -13.36
C ALA A 32 -28.76 9.67 -12.97
N GLY A 33 -27.94 10.48 -12.32
CA GLY A 33 -28.26 11.87 -11.93
C GLY A 33 -27.84 12.96 -12.92
N ALA A 34 -27.08 12.63 -13.98
CA ALA A 34 -26.67 13.58 -15.00
C ALA A 34 -27.71 13.61 -16.13
N GLY A 35 -28.55 14.64 -16.11
CA GLY A 35 -29.60 14.86 -17.10
C GLY A 35 -29.08 14.89 -18.53
N SER A 36 -29.88 14.28 -19.42
CA SER A 36 -29.67 14.19 -20.86
C SER A 36 -29.52 15.58 -21.51
N LEU A 37 -28.33 15.93 -21.92
CA LEU A 37 -28.08 17.00 -22.88
C LEU A 37 -27.86 16.35 -24.25
N THR A 38 -28.92 16.38 -25.08
CA THR A 38 -28.86 16.04 -26.50
C THR A 38 -28.08 17.12 -27.25
N LEU A 39 -26.92 16.77 -27.75
CA LEU A 39 -26.23 17.53 -28.77
C LEU A 39 -26.54 16.92 -30.14
N ALA A 40 -27.21 17.69 -30.97
CA ALA A 40 -27.47 17.39 -32.35
C ALA A 40 -26.17 17.41 -33.18
N ALA A 41 -25.90 16.29 -33.87
CA ALA A 41 -24.83 16.21 -34.84
C ALA A 41 -25.34 16.63 -36.22
N CYS A 42 -24.74 17.64 -36.83
CA CYS A 42 -24.84 17.94 -38.27
C CYS A 42 -23.74 17.17 -39.00
N GLY A 43 -24.15 16.51 -40.08
CA GLY A 43 -23.33 15.64 -40.91
C GLY A 43 -22.59 16.33 -42.06
N GLY A 44 -21.82 15.53 -42.76
CA GLY A 44 -21.18 15.75 -44.07
C GLY A 44 -19.91 14.90 -44.13
N GLY A 45 -19.72 13.91 -44.90
CA GLY A 45 -20.02 13.55 -46.24
C GLY A 45 -18.70 13.40 -47.04
N GLY A 46 -18.39 12.18 -47.56
CA GLY A 46 -17.45 11.94 -48.65
C GLY A 46 -16.07 11.40 -48.22
N GLY A 47 -15.58 10.22 -48.62
CA GLY A 47 -15.56 9.62 -49.88
C GLY A 47 -14.15 9.05 -50.14
N GLY A 48 -14.00 7.74 -50.29
CA GLY A 48 -13.21 7.12 -51.35
C GLY A 48 -11.70 6.86 -51.17
N GLY A 49 -11.35 5.61 -51.38
CA GLY A 49 -10.08 5.28 -52.05
C GLY A 49 -9.17 4.29 -51.31
N GLY A 50 -9.23 3.03 -51.70
CA GLY A 50 -8.30 1.99 -51.31
C GLY A 50 -7.03 2.04 -52.12
N SER A 51 -5.99 1.38 -51.63
CA SER A 51 -5.10 0.55 -52.42
C SER A 51 -4.13 -0.24 -51.57
N THR A 52 -4.09 -1.51 -51.84
CA THR A 52 -3.15 -2.56 -51.51
C THR A 52 -1.74 -2.29 -52.04
N THR A 53 -0.71 -2.80 -51.41
CA THR A 53 0.40 -3.63 -51.89
C THR A 53 1.50 -3.81 -50.85
N THR A 54 1.69 -5.01 -50.36
CA THR A 54 2.66 -6.09 -50.72
C THR A 54 4.11 -5.85 -50.28
N THR A 55 4.49 -6.70 -49.31
CA THR A 55 5.78 -7.43 -49.07
C THR A 55 7.07 -6.97 -49.68
N THR A 56 8.17 -6.98 -48.91
CA THR A 56 9.35 -7.79 -49.20
C THR A 56 10.25 -7.99 -47.96
N ALA A 57 10.58 -9.24 -47.68
CA ALA A 57 11.60 -9.67 -46.72
C ALA A 57 12.96 -9.62 -47.37
N LEU A 58 14.02 -9.36 -46.61
CA LEU A 58 15.38 -9.75 -46.99
C LEU A 58 16.15 -10.17 -45.75
N ASN A 59 16.49 -11.46 -45.75
CA ASN A 59 17.53 -12.10 -44.97
C ASN A 59 18.91 -11.65 -45.47
N THR A 60 19.89 -11.49 -44.56
CA THR A 60 21.26 -11.94 -44.84
C THR A 60 21.99 -12.24 -43.53
N SER A 61 22.44 -13.47 -43.47
CA SER A 61 23.37 -14.11 -42.54
C SER A 61 24.80 -13.60 -42.72
N GLY A 62 25.59 -13.65 -41.67
CA GLY A 62 27.04 -13.47 -41.72
C GLY A 62 27.73 -13.99 -40.47
N SER A 63 28.06 -15.25 -40.47
CA SER A 63 28.95 -15.96 -39.53
C SER A 63 30.39 -15.60 -39.80
N ASN A 64 31.24 -15.39 -38.78
CA ASN A 64 32.66 -15.65 -38.86
C ASN A 64 33.22 -16.10 -37.51
N THR A 65 33.50 -17.37 -37.47
CA THR A 65 34.40 -18.07 -36.57
C THR A 65 35.85 -17.84 -37.00
N THR A 66 36.76 -17.57 -36.07
CA THR A 66 38.18 -17.84 -36.23
C THR A 66 38.77 -18.40 -34.95
N THR A 67 39.06 -19.68 -35.01
CA THR A 67 39.97 -20.44 -34.14
C THR A 67 41.41 -20.09 -34.50
N ASN A 68 42.30 -19.99 -33.50
CA ASN A 68 43.69 -20.35 -33.69
C ASN A 68 44.30 -20.95 -32.41
N ALA A 69 44.89 -22.11 -32.61
CA ALA A 69 45.54 -22.94 -31.62
C ALA A 69 47.08 -22.79 -31.72
N GLY A 70 47.69 -23.08 -30.55
CA GLY A 70 49.04 -23.68 -30.50
C GLY A 70 50.21 -22.69 -30.37
N THR A 71 51.04 -22.83 -29.39
CA THR A 71 52.09 -23.84 -29.29
C THR A 71 52.86 -23.70 -27.98
N THR A 72 53.24 -24.82 -27.44
CA THR A 72 54.15 -25.11 -26.31
C THR A 72 55.59 -24.61 -26.57
N ALA A 73 56.22 -24.11 -25.49
CA ALA A 73 57.69 -24.21 -25.33
C ALA A 73 58.07 -24.33 -23.86
N THR A 74 58.68 -25.43 -23.58
CA THR A 74 59.38 -25.82 -22.33
C THR A 74 60.66 -25.01 -22.13
N GLY A 75 60.89 -24.59 -20.88
CA GLY A 75 62.20 -24.05 -20.46
C GLY A 75 62.29 -24.12 -18.94
N ALA A 76 62.98 -25.14 -18.43
CA ALA A 76 63.34 -25.32 -17.05
C ALA A 76 64.56 -24.46 -16.69
N THR A 77 64.49 -23.72 -15.57
CA THR A 77 65.70 -23.34 -14.81
C THR A 77 65.37 -23.14 -13.34
N THR A 78 66.12 -23.79 -12.60
CA THR A 78 66.41 -24.01 -11.15
C THR A 78 65.99 -22.92 -10.14
N ALA A 79 65.58 -23.45 -9.02
CA ALA A 79 65.17 -22.83 -7.76
C ALA A 79 66.24 -21.91 -7.13
N THR A 80 65.71 -20.82 -6.51
CA THR A 80 66.35 -20.27 -5.30
C THR A 80 65.20 -19.94 -4.33
N THR A 81 65.22 -20.62 -3.20
CA THR A 81 64.35 -20.44 -2.06
C THR A 81 64.59 -19.08 -1.43
N GLY A 82 63.66 -18.15 -1.67
CA GLY A 82 63.50 -16.95 -0.86
C GLY A 82 62.16 -16.99 -0.15
N THR A 83 62.15 -17.30 1.13
CA THR A 83 60.96 -17.23 1.97
C THR A 83 60.55 -15.78 2.12
N SER A 84 59.69 -15.30 1.23
CA SER A 84 58.97 -14.04 1.39
C SER A 84 57.66 -14.35 2.09
N THR A 85 57.61 -14.07 3.39
CA THR A 85 56.34 -13.97 4.15
C THR A 85 55.54 -12.83 3.54
N ALA A 86 54.66 -13.15 2.58
CA ALA A 86 53.63 -12.26 2.15
C ALA A 86 52.66 -12.06 3.34
N SER A 87 52.82 -10.93 4.00
CA SER A 87 51.79 -10.43 4.94
C SER A 87 50.54 -10.18 4.14
N ASN A 88 49.59 -11.11 4.16
CA ASN A 88 48.24 -10.90 3.69
C ASN A 88 47.60 -9.86 4.61
N ASN A 89 47.82 -8.58 4.34
CA ASN A 89 46.99 -7.50 4.84
C ASN A 89 45.64 -7.63 4.15
N VAL A 90 44.77 -8.51 4.62
CA VAL A 90 43.33 -8.42 4.37
C VAL A 90 42.90 -7.14 5.03
N ALA A 91 42.71 -6.10 4.22
CA ALA A 91 42.13 -4.84 4.71
C ALA A 91 40.79 -5.19 5.35
N THR A 92 40.71 -5.09 6.66
CA THR A 92 39.49 -5.38 7.43
C THR A 92 38.45 -4.38 6.95
N LYS A 93 37.37 -4.85 6.28
CA LYS A 93 36.25 -4.00 5.88
C LYS A 93 35.70 -3.32 7.12
N LEU A 94 35.58 -2.00 7.10
CA LEU A 94 35.01 -1.23 8.20
C LEU A 94 33.54 -1.67 8.41
N ALA A 95 33.12 -1.71 9.66
CA ALA A 95 31.75 -2.04 10.00
C ALA A 95 30.80 -0.91 9.50
N GLU A 96 29.73 -1.31 8.85
CA GLU A 96 28.71 -0.43 8.35
C GLU A 96 28.07 0.41 9.46
N SER A 97 27.81 1.68 9.21
CA SER A 97 27.08 2.57 10.12
C SER A 97 25.64 2.12 10.31
N THR A 98 25.14 2.26 11.54
CA THR A 98 23.72 2.01 11.80
C THR A 98 22.85 3.02 11.06
N SER A 99 21.73 2.57 10.49
CA SER A 99 20.71 3.47 9.89
C SER A 99 20.26 4.53 10.91
N GLY A 100 20.21 5.78 10.47
CA GLY A 100 19.94 6.94 11.34
C GLY A 100 21.19 7.65 11.85
N THR A 101 22.39 7.12 11.64
CA THR A 101 23.63 7.80 12.01
C THR A 101 23.81 9.08 11.22
N THR A 102 24.06 10.21 11.91
CA THR A 102 24.30 11.51 11.28
C THR A 102 25.75 11.99 11.52
N LEU A 103 26.29 12.71 10.56
CA LEU A 103 27.56 13.41 10.63
C LEU A 103 27.32 14.91 10.39
N PRO A 104 27.52 15.80 11.42
CA PRO A 104 27.77 15.48 12.83
C PRO A 104 26.56 14.84 13.54
N PRO A 105 26.66 14.26 14.76
CA PRO A 105 27.83 14.28 15.65
C PRO A 105 28.88 13.20 15.34
N ALA A 106 28.55 12.17 14.53
CA ALA A 106 29.57 11.22 14.12
C ALA A 106 30.72 11.92 13.39
N THR A 107 31.91 11.35 13.42
CA THR A 107 33.09 11.90 12.71
C THR A 107 33.20 11.32 11.30
N GLN A 108 32.51 10.20 11.03
CA GLN A 108 32.45 9.54 9.74
C GLN A 108 31.19 8.67 9.64
N LEU A 109 30.78 8.35 8.42
CA LEU A 109 29.80 7.32 8.10
C LEU A 109 30.49 6.21 7.29
N ILE A 110 30.12 4.96 7.54
CA ILE A 110 30.61 3.80 6.77
C ILE A 110 29.41 3.25 6.03
N ASP A 111 29.50 3.14 4.71
CA ASP A 111 28.43 2.57 3.87
C ASP A 111 28.46 1.04 3.84
N ALA A 112 27.47 0.44 3.20
CA ALA A 112 27.33 -1.01 3.06
C ALA A 112 28.53 -1.67 2.33
N SER A 113 29.28 -0.91 1.53
CA SER A 113 30.50 -1.40 0.89
C SER A 113 31.74 -1.32 1.79
N GLY A 114 31.63 -0.62 2.95
CA GLY A 114 32.72 -0.36 3.88
C GLY A 114 33.49 0.93 3.55
N MET A 115 32.98 1.77 2.66
CA MET A 115 33.59 3.05 2.32
C MET A 115 33.27 4.09 3.38
N ASN A 116 34.29 4.91 3.69
CA ASN A 116 34.19 5.99 4.66
C ASN A 116 33.71 7.28 3.99
N TRP A 117 32.68 7.90 4.56
CA TRP A 117 32.10 9.17 4.13
C TRP A 117 32.33 10.26 5.17
N THR A 118 32.78 11.42 4.73
CA THR A 118 33.06 12.59 5.61
C THR A 118 32.63 13.88 4.92
N ILE A 119 32.54 14.96 5.72
CA ILE A 119 32.45 16.33 5.20
C ILE A 119 33.81 17.00 5.41
N SER A 120 34.41 17.47 4.35
CA SER A 120 35.67 18.22 4.40
C SER A 120 35.62 19.44 3.48
N ASN A 121 35.95 20.63 4.03
CA ASN A 121 35.95 21.89 3.28
C ASN A 121 34.62 22.15 2.52
N GLY A 122 33.46 21.86 3.17
CA GLY A 122 32.14 22.02 2.58
C GLY A 122 31.79 21.04 1.45
N ARG A 123 32.51 19.95 1.35
CA ARG A 123 32.30 18.89 0.30
C ARG A 123 32.10 17.54 0.94
N VAL A 124 31.34 16.69 0.27
CA VAL A 124 31.17 15.27 0.64
C VAL A 124 32.32 14.46 0.05
N ILE A 125 33.08 13.80 0.92
CA ILE A 125 34.22 12.96 0.56
C ILE A 125 33.84 11.50 0.83
N CYS A 126 34.00 10.61 -0.17
CA CYS A 126 33.90 9.17 -0.01
C CYS A 126 35.27 8.53 -0.19
N GLY A 127 35.79 7.90 0.86
CA GLY A 127 37.20 7.50 0.92
C GLY A 127 38.12 8.72 0.85
N HIS A 128 38.77 8.89 -0.29
CA HIS A 128 39.65 10.06 -0.57
C HIS A 128 39.12 10.90 -1.74
N THR A 129 37.93 10.61 -2.26
CA THR A 129 37.39 11.21 -3.48
C THR A 129 36.25 12.18 -3.17
N ASN A 130 36.32 13.39 -3.78
CA ASN A 130 35.18 14.31 -3.77
C ASN A 130 34.04 13.72 -4.66
N THR A 131 32.86 13.56 -4.07
CA THR A 131 31.71 12.91 -4.72
C THR A 131 30.89 13.83 -5.59
N LEU A 132 31.32 15.10 -5.80
CA LEU A 132 30.59 16.11 -6.58
C LEU A 132 29.12 16.31 -6.13
N CYS A 133 28.89 16.26 -4.82
CA CYS A 133 27.58 16.56 -4.26
C CYS A 133 27.15 17.99 -4.68
N PRO A 134 25.91 18.18 -5.21
CA PRO A 134 25.46 19.47 -5.77
C PRO A 134 25.26 20.56 -4.73
N ILE A 135 25.30 20.24 -3.44
CA ILE A 135 25.11 21.19 -2.34
C ILE A 135 26.34 21.28 -1.45
N THR A 136 26.48 22.39 -0.72
CA THR A 136 27.39 22.49 0.41
C THR A 136 26.73 21.83 1.61
N PRO A 137 27.14 20.63 2.03
CA PRO A 137 26.49 19.92 3.10
C PRO A 137 26.82 20.49 4.47
N ASN A 138 25.82 20.56 5.32
CA ASN A 138 25.99 20.74 6.77
C ASN A 138 25.75 19.47 7.56
N MET A 139 25.23 18.43 6.90
CA MET A 139 24.95 17.13 7.49
C MET A 139 25.05 16.03 6.43
N LEU A 140 25.62 14.88 6.81
CA LEU A 140 25.37 13.60 6.14
C LEU A 140 24.50 12.74 7.05
N LEU A 141 23.69 11.88 6.45
CA LEU A 141 22.86 10.90 7.13
C LEU A 141 23.07 9.56 6.43
N TYR A 142 23.32 8.52 7.20
CA TYR A 142 23.25 7.16 6.72
C TYR A 142 21.86 6.58 7.04
N TRP A 143 21.14 6.18 6.00
CA TRP A 143 19.77 5.69 6.14
C TRP A 143 19.49 4.58 5.15
N ASN A 144 19.10 3.41 5.66
CA ASN A 144 18.78 2.23 4.85
C ASN A 144 19.79 2.00 3.70
N HIS A 145 21.05 1.76 4.07
CA HIS A 145 22.17 1.51 3.15
C HIS A 145 22.49 2.63 2.15
N THR A 146 21.93 3.83 2.35
CA THR A 146 22.12 4.98 1.47
C THR A 146 22.68 6.18 2.22
N VAL A 147 23.62 6.89 1.60
CA VAL A 147 24.14 8.15 2.14
C VAL A 147 23.35 9.33 1.58
N TYR A 148 22.85 10.16 2.49
CA TYR A 148 22.16 11.41 2.19
C TYR A 148 23.00 12.60 2.62
N ALA A 149 22.86 13.74 1.92
CA ALA A 149 23.47 15.02 2.27
C ALA A 149 22.39 16.09 2.40
N ARG A 150 22.49 16.95 3.41
CA ARG A 150 21.59 18.07 3.63
C ARG A 150 22.37 19.37 3.71
N ASN A 151 21.85 20.47 3.16
CA ASN A 151 22.40 21.81 3.35
C ASN A 151 21.68 22.58 4.47
N VAL A 152 22.18 23.78 4.79
CA VAL A 152 21.60 24.67 5.82
C VAL A 152 20.17 25.12 5.50
N ALA A 153 19.78 25.15 4.22
CA ALA A 153 18.44 25.49 3.77
C ALA A 153 17.46 24.31 3.87
N GLY A 154 17.91 23.14 4.35
CA GLY A 154 17.06 21.96 4.51
C GLY A 154 16.91 21.12 3.22
N VAL A 155 17.61 21.45 2.14
CA VAL A 155 17.54 20.68 0.88
C VAL A 155 18.37 19.42 1.02
N TRP A 156 17.75 18.27 0.66
CA TRP A 156 18.33 16.95 0.75
C TRP A 156 18.72 16.41 -0.62
N TYR A 157 19.81 15.66 -0.64
CA TYR A 157 20.25 14.83 -1.77
C TYR A 157 20.58 13.43 -1.29
N LYS A 158 20.32 12.43 -2.11
CA LYS A 158 20.74 11.03 -1.88
C LYS A 158 21.81 10.63 -2.90
N ASN A 159 22.76 9.80 -2.47
CA ASN A 159 23.74 9.17 -3.35
C ASN A 159 23.33 7.74 -3.66
N LEU A 160 23.14 7.44 -4.93
CA LEU A 160 22.93 6.07 -5.42
C LEU A 160 24.03 5.77 -6.44
N ASN A 161 24.87 4.79 -6.12
CA ASN A 161 25.97 4.34 -7.01
C ASN A 161 26.87 5.49 -7.49
N GLY A 162 27.18 6.44 -6.61
CA GLY A 162 28.04 7.58 -6.94
C GLY A 162 27.32 8.77 -7.57
N VAL A 163 26.03 8.66 -7.86
CA VAL A 163 25.20 9.73 -8.46
C VAL A 163 24.34 10.39 -7.39
N TRP A 164 24.43 11.73 -7.30
CA TRP A 164 23.58 12.53 -6.41
C TRP A 164 22.30 12.97 -7.10
N SER A 165 21.17 12.76 -6.45
CA SER A 165 19.87 13.26 -6.88
C SER A 165 19.14 13.95 -5.72
N ILE A 166 18.26 14.90 -6.05
CA ILE A 166 17.42 15.56 -5.05
C ILE A 166 16.55 14.53 -4.32
N ALA A 167 16.38 14.72 -3.02
CA ALA A 167 15.61 13.82 -2.16
C ALA A 167 14.83 14.61 -1.10
N SER A 168 13.89 13.99 -0.42
CA SER A 168 13.34 14.45 0.86
C SER A 168 14.18 13.92 2.04
N ASP A 169 13.92 14.40 3.26
CA ASP A 169 14.50 13.81 4.46
C ASP A 169 14.01 12.34 4.57
N PRO A 170 14.89 11.34 4.49
CA PRO A 170 14.46 9.95 4.52
C PRO A 170 13.87 9.51 5.88
N ARG A 171 14.11 10.30 6.92
CA ARG A 171 13.56 10.08 8.27
C ARG A 171 12.13 10.61 8.40
N SER A 172 11.70 11.45 7.44
CA SER A 172 10.34 11.96 7.42
C SER A 172 9.39 10.81 7.17
N ALA A 173 8.52 10.55 8.12
CA ALA A 173 7.46 9.56 8.20
C ALA A 173 7.80 8.20 7.52
N PRO A 174 8.01 7.14 8.28
CA PRO A 174 8.13 5.81 7.69
C PRO A 174 6.84 5.50 6.92
N ILE A 175 6.98 5.02 5.70
CA ILE A 175 5.87 4.55 4.89
C ILE A 175 6.05 3.05 4.68
N PHE A 176 4.98 2.27 4.78
CA PHE A 176 5.01 0.85 4.41
C PHE A 176 4.25 0.62 3.10
N TYR A 177 4.51 -0.52 2.48
CA TYR A 177 3.79 -1.01 1.32
C TYR A 177 3.08 -2.31 1.68
N GLY A 178 1.80 -2.37 1.42
CA GLY A 178 0.96 -3.50 1.74
C GLY A 178 0.09 -3.93 0.56
N LEU A 179 -0.59 -5.05 0.76
CA LEU A 179 -1.58 -5.60 -0.15
C LEU A 179 -2.86 -5.93 0.60
N ASN A 180 -3.96 -5.90 -0.14
CA ASN A 180 -5.23 -6.44 0.32
C ASN A 180 -5.36 -7.91 -0.06
N GLY A 181 -6.08 -8.68 0.77
CA GLY A 181 -6.40 -10.08 0.49
C GLY A 181 -7.69 -10.51 1.18
N HIS A 182 -8.29 -11.57 0.65
CA HIS A 182 -9.60 -12.07 1.04
C HIS A 182 -9.51 -13.49 1.61
N PRO A 183 -9.09 -13.66 2.88
CA PRO A 183 -8.78 -14.97 3.48
C PRO A 183 -10.01 -15.85 3.68
N LEU A 184 -11.22 -15.28 3.58
CA LEU A 184 -12.49 -15.98 3.75
C LEU A 184 -13.13 -16.41 2.44
N GLN A 185 -12.52 -16.11 1.29
CA GLN A 185 -12.96 -16.61 -0.01
C GLN A 185 -12.84 -18.12 -0.07
N THR A 186 -13.92 -18.78 -0.52
CA THR A 186 -14.02 -20.25 -0.61
C THR A 186 -13.70 -20.79 -1.99
N THR A 187 -13.43 -19.93 -2.96
CA THR A 187 -13.11 -20.25 -4.35
C THR A 187 -11.95 -19.37 -4.86
N GLY A 188 -11.41 -19.71 -6.03
CA GLY A 188 -10.33 -18.95 -6.64
C GLY A 188 -8.97 -19.08 -5.92
N ALA A 189 -8.06 -18.16 -6.22
CA ALA A 189 -6.69 -18.22 -5.73
C ALA A 189 -6.59 -18.09 -4.21
N TYR A 190 -7.41 -17.25 -3.57
CA TYR A 190 -7.42 -17.12 -2.12
C TYR A 190 -7.79 -18.42 -1.38
N ALA A 191 -8.62 -19.28 -1.99
CA ALA A 191 -8.98 -20.57 -1.42
C ALA A 191 -7.94 -21.67 -1.71
N THR A 192 -7.21 -21.57 -2.81
CA THR A 192 -6.28 -22.63 -3.27
C THR A 192 -4.84 -22.39 -2.83
N GLN A 193 -4.42 -21.12 -2.70
CA GLN A 193 -3.09 -20.74 -2.20
C GLN A 193 -3.08 -20.75 -0.66
N THR A 194 -2.14 -21.48 -0.08
CA THR A 194 -1.98 -21.52 1.38
C THR A 194 -1.54 -20.17 1.93
N PRO A 195 -1.79 -19.86 3.22
CA PRO A 195 -1.26 -18.66 3.86
C PRO A 195 0.24 -18.47 3.64
N ALA A 196 1.06 -19.53 3.76
CA ALA A 196 2.50 -19.46 3.55
C ALA A 196 2.89 -19.08 2.11
N GLN A 197 2.17 -19.57 1.11
CA GLN A 197 2.39 -19.20 -0.29
C GLN A 197 2.04 -17.73 -0.54
N GLN A 198 0.93 -17.25 0.01
CA GLN A 198 0.55 -15.84 -0.11
C GLN A 198 1.58 -14.93 0.60
N ILE A 199 2.01 -15.25 1.81
CA ILE A 199 3.05 -14.50 2.54
C ILE A 199 4.38 -14.49 1.76
N ALA A 200 4.75 -15.60 1.13
CA ALA A 200 5.96 -15.64 0.29
C ALA A 200 5.86 -14.70 -0.94
N MET A 201 4.67 -14.56 -1.53
CA MET A 201 4.44 -13.61 -2.63
C MET A 201 4.54 -12.16 -2.14
N LEU A 202 4.01 -11.83 -0.95
CA LEU A 202 4.17 -10.50 -0.36
C LEU A 202 5.65 -10.18 -0.09
N ALA A 203 6.39 -11.12 0.48
CA ALA A 203 7.82 -10.96 0.72
C ALA A 203 8.61 -10.76 -0.59
N ASP A 204 8.27 -11.51 -1.66
CA ASP A 204 8.86 -11.32 -3.00
C ASP A 204 8.55 -9.93 -3.58
N LEU A 205 7.37 -9.39 -3.32
CA LEU A 205 6.96 -8.04 -3.71
C LEU A 205 7.66 -6.93 -2.91
N GLY A 206 8.24 -7.25 -1.75
CA GLY A 206 8.70 -6.24 -0.79
C GLY A 206 7.57 -5.59 0.03
N ALA A 207 6.39 -6.22 0.04
CA ALA A 207 5.29 -5.79 0.89
C ALA A 207 5.51 -6.23 2.35
N THR A 208 5.19 -5.35 3.29
CA THR A 208 5.38 -5.59 4.73
C THR A 208 4.07 -5.67 5.51
N VAL A 209 2.94 -5.36 4.85
CA VAL A 209 1.60 -5.44 5.45
C VAL A 209 0.67 -6.22 4.55
N TYR A 210 -0.06 -7.17 5.12
CA TYR A 210 -1.16 -7.87 4.46
C TYR A 210 -2.47 -7.53 5.16
N ARG A 211 -3.29 -6.68 4.54
CA ARG A 211 -4.61 -6.28 5.04
C ARG A 211 -5.62 -7.35 4.67
N LEU A 212 -6.23 -7.96 5.68
CA LEU A 212 -7.14 -9.10 5.54
C LEU A 212 -8.48 -8.78 6.19
N ASP A 213 -9.55 -8.93 5.44
CA ASP A 213 -10.91 -8.75 5.93
C ASP A 213 -11.40 -9.90 6.81
N CYS A 214 -12.19 -9.57 7.81
CA CYS A 214 -12.95 -10.49 8.64
C CYS A 214 -14.26 -9.82 9.09
N TYR A 215 -15.23 -10.63 9.50
CA TYR A 215 -16.57 -10.15 9.86
C TYR A 215 -16.89 -10.29 11.37
N GLY A 216 -15.85 -10.57 12.17
CA GLY A 216 -15.96 -10.60 13.63
C GLY A 216 -16.39 -11.93 14.23
N ALA A 217 -16.63 -12.98 13.42
CA ALA A 217 -16.83 -14.32 13.93
C ALA A 217 -15.50 -14.91 14.45
N THR A 218 -15.58 -15.76 15.47
CA THR A 218 -14.39 -16.46 16.01
C THR A 218 -13.68 -17.28 14.94
N SER A 219 -14.40 -17.90 14.01
CA SER A 219 -13.85 -18.65 12.87
C SER A 219 -13.02 -17.78 11.94
N ASP A 220 -13.46 -16.55 11.69
CA ASP A 220 -12.77 -15.59 10.83
C ASP A 220 -11.45 -15.18 11.48
N ALA A 221 -11.51 -14.80 12.76
CA ALA A 221 -10.33 -14.45 13.54
C ALA A 221 -9.30 -15.60 13.61
N GLN A 222 -9.75 -16.85 13.74
CA GLN A 222 -8.91 -18.05 13.66
C GLN A 222 -8.30 -18.25 12.28
N THR A 223 -9.02 -17.89 11.22
CA THR A 223 -8.48 -17.90 9.86
C THR A 223 -7.35 -16.88 9.72
N LEU A 224 -7.56 -15.64 10.16
CA LEU A 224 -6.52 -14.62 10.16
C LEU A 224 -5.29 -15.02 11.01
N ALA A 225 -5.51 -15.69 12.14
CA ALA A 225 -4.42 -16.18 12.98
C ALA A 225 -3.50 -17.18 12.24
N ARG A 226 -4.04 -17.99 11.32
CA ARG A 226 -3.22 -18.88 10.46
C ARG A 226 -2.31 -18.09 9.52
N TYR A 227 -2.79 -16.96 8.97
CA TYR A 227 -1.96 -16.05 8.18
C TYR A 227 -0.90 -15.38 9.03
N ALA A 228 -1.26 -14.94 10.24
CA ALA A 228 -0.32 -14.33 11.17
C ALA A 228 0.78 -15.33 11.62
N GLN A 229 0.43 -16.57 11.84
CA GLN A 229 1.40 -17.65 12.10
C GLN A 229 2.33 -17.89 10.90
N ALA A 230 1.79 -17.91 9.67
CA ALA A 230 2.60 -18.06 8.47
C ALA A 230 3.52 -16.85 8.21
N ALA A 231 3.14 -15.67 8.66
CA ALA A 231 3.94 -14.46 8.58
C ALA A 231 5.03 -14.36 9.66
N ALA A 232 4.93 -15.16 10.73
CA ALA A 232 5.88 -15.13 11.85
C ALA A 232 7.32 -15.39 11.37
N GLY A 233 8.24 -14.51 11.73
CA GLY A 233 9.64 -14.59 11.30
C GLY A 233 9.93 -14.05 9.90
N THR A 234 8.93 -13.50 9.21
CA THR A 234 9.07 -12.76 7.95
C THR A 234 9.00 -11.25 8.19
N SER A 235 9.15 -10.46 7.12
CA SER A 235 8.93 -9.00 7.17
C SER A 235 7.45 -8.61 7.11
N VAL A 236 6.52 -9.56 6.90
CA VAL A 236 5.11 -9.29 6.69
C VAL A 236 4.34 -9.30 8.00
N THR A 237 3.54 -8.27 8.23
CA THR A 237 2.60 -8.16 9.36
C THR A 237 1.17 -8.24 8.84
N ILE A 238 0.31 -8.94 9.56
CA ILE A 238 -1.12 -8.99 9.23
C ILE A 238 -1.82 -7.77 9.82
N LEU A 239 -2.60 -7.07 8.98
CA LEU A 239 -3.53 -6.03 9.39
C LEU A 239 -4.96 -6.58 9.29
N PRO A 240 -5.58 -6.96 10.42
CA PRO A 240 -6.98 -7.37 10.41
C PRO A 240 -7.89 -6.17 10.19
N CYS A 241 -8.82 -6.30 9.24
CA CYS A 241 -9.89 -5.35 8.98
C CYS A 241 -11.23 -5.96 9.35
N LEU A 242 -11.91 -5.42 10.37
CA LEU A 242 -13.29 -5.79 10.67
C LEU A 242 -14.21 -5.11 9.65
N ALA A 243 -14.46 -5.81 8.55
CA ALA A 243 -15.23 -5.34 7.40
C ALA A 243 -16.73 -5.55 7.63
N PHE A 244 -17.35 -4.65 8.35
CA PHE A 244 -18.79 -4.69 8.57
C PHE A 244 -19.56 -4.23 7.32
N HIS A 245 -20.68 -4.85 7.03
CA HIS A 245 -21.58 -4.41 5.97
C HIS A 245 -23.05 -4.39 6.44
N GLN A 246 -23.90 -3.71 5.69
CA GLN A 246 -25.28 -3.39 6.11
C GLN A 246 -26.14 -4.60 6.56
N ALA A 247 -25.89 -5.78 6.01
CA ALA A 247 -26.64 -6.99 6.41
C ALA A 247 -26.36 -7.42 7.87
N MET A 248 -25.33 -6.87 8.51
CA MET A 248 -24.95 -7.16 9.90
C MET A 248 -25.61 -6.21 10.90
N PHE A 249 -26.22 -5.11 10.45
CA PHE A 249 -26.76 -4.09 11.34
C PHE A 249 -28.02 -4.54 12.05
N THR A 250 -28.13 -4.14 13.32
CA THR A 250 -29.32 -4.30 14.15
C THR A 250 -30.17 -3.02 14.12
N THR A 251 -31.20 -2.94 14.95
CA THR A 251 -32.17 -1.86 14.91
C THR A 251 -31.79 -0.62 15.71
N THR A 252 -30.86 -0.74 16.66
CA THR A 252 -30.45 0.39 17.53
C THR A 252 -28.94 0.59 17.54
N GLU A 253 -28.49 1.80 17.88
CA GLU A 253 -27.08 2.10 18.07
C GLU A 253 -26.44 1.21 19.14
N GLN A 254 -27.14 0.98 20.26
CA GLN A 254 -26.63 0.17 21.36
C GLN A 254 -26.50 -1.31 20.98
N ASP A 255 -27.47 -1.89 20.28
CA ASP A 255 -27.39 -3.29 19.85
C ASP A 255 -26.23 -3.50 18.88
N ASN A 256 -25.96 -2.54 17.98
CA ASN A 256 -24.81 -2.57 17.09
C ASN A 256 -23.50 -2.44 17.88
N TYR A 257 -23.46 -1.60 18.89
CA TYR A 257 -22.30 -1.47 19.77
C TYR A 257 -22.03 -2.81 20.50
N ASP A 258 -23.01 -3.40 21.14
CA ASP A 258 -22.85 -4.64 21.92
C ASP A 258 -22.41 -5.81 21.04
N TRP A 259 -22.99 -5.93 19.85
CA TRP A 259 -22.60 -6.95 18.88
C TRP A 259 -21.17 -6.74 18.37
N ALA A 260 -20.82 -5.52 17.97
CA ALA A 260 -19.49 -5.21 17.44
C ALA A 260 -18.40 -5.26 18.53
N PHE A 261 -18.76 -4.98 19.78
CA PHE A 261 -17.88 -5.18 20.93
C PHE A 261 -17.43 -6.65 21.01
N GLN A 262 -18.38 -7.58 20.89
CA GLN A 262 -18.04 -9.00 20.88
C GLN A 262 -17.19 -9.39 19.65
N CYS A 263 -17.45 -8.81 18.48
CA CYS A 263 -16.60 -9.00 17.28
C CYS A 263 -15.15 -8.54 17.54
N GLY A 264 -14.98 -7.38 18.17
CA GLY A 264 -13.68 -6.86 18.57
C GLY A 264 -12.96 -7.78 19.56
N VAL A 265 -13.67 -8.25 20.60
CA VAL A 265 -13.14 -9.23 21.57
C VAL A 265 -12.68 -10.51 20.88
N ASN A 266 -13.49 -11.09 19.99
CA ASN A 266 -13.15 -12.32 19.27
C ASN A 266 -11.88 -12.12 18.43
N THR A 267 -11.79 -11.01 17.69
CA THR A 267 -10.67 -10.71 16.80
C THR A 267 -9.39 -10.48 17.59
N ALA A 268 -9.43 -9.63 18.62
CA ALA A 268 -8.24 -9.35 19.43
C ALA A 268 -7.77 -10.56 20.23
N THR A 269 -8.68 -11.38 20.75
CA THR A 269 -8.32 -12.63 21.47
C THR A 269 -7.50 -13.56 20.60
N ALA A 270 -7.85 -13.70 19.32
CA ALA A 270 -7.13 -14.58 18.41
C ALA A 270 -5.79 -13.97 17.90
N LEU A 271 -5.68 -12.64 17.85
CA LEU A 271 -4.62 -11.96 17.10
C LEU A 271 -3.65 -11.15 17.97
N GLN A 272 -3.93 -10.88 19.26
CA GLN A 272 -3.09 -10.03 20.11
C GLN A 272 -1.63 -10.48 20.24
N ALA A 273 -1.32 -11.75 20.01
CA ALA A 273 0.03 -12.27 20.02
C ALA A 273 0.82 -11.94 18.74
N TYR A 274 0.16 -11.48 17.68
CA TYR A 274 0.73 -11.30 16.35
C TYR A 274 0.65 -9.87 15.84
N CYS A 275 -0.38 -9.12 16.20
CA CYS A 275 -0.56 -7.74 15.77
C CYS A 275 -1.07 -6.85 16.90
N SER A 276 -0.86 -5.55 16.75
CA SER A 276 -1.30 -4.53 17.70
C SER A 276 -2.05 -3.38 17.01
N ILE A 277 -2.31 -3.50 15.71
CA ILE A 277 -3.02 -2.53 14.90
C ILE A 277 -4.21 -3.25 14.25
N TYR A 278 -5.38 -2.65 14.34
CA TYR A 278 -6.63 -3.19 13.82
C TYR A 278 -7.38 -2.12 13.06
N GLU A 279 -7.90 -2.47 11.90
CA GLU A 279 -8.80 -1.60 11.14
C GLU A 279 -10.25 -1.95 11.44
N ILE A 280 -11.07 -0.93 11.66
CA ILE A 280 -12.50 -1.09 11.98
C ILE A 280 -13.36 -0.40 10.93
N GLY A 281 -14.28 -1.14 10.35
CA GLY A 281 -15.11 -0.72 9.22
C GLY A 281 -14.37 -0.83 7.88
N ASN A 282 -15.13 -1.00 6.80
CA ASN A 282 -14.66 -0.96 5.43
C ASN A 282 -15.74 -0.27 4.59
N GLU A 283 -15.45 0.92 4.07
CA GLU A 283 -16.36 1.72 3.22
C GLU A 283 -17.79 1.89 3.82
N ILE A 284 -17.87 1.86 5.15
CA ILE A 284 -19.13 1.83 5.88
C ILE A 284 -19.83 3.21 5.90
N ASP A 285 -19.10 4.27 5.64
CA ASP A 285 -19.58 5.63 5.42
C ASP A 285 -20.47 5.73 4.17
N ASP A 286 -20.21 4.92 3.13
CA ASP A 286 -21.05 4.82 1.94
C ASP A 286 -22.49 4.37 2.26
N TYR A 287 -22.65 3.44 3.21
CA TYR A 287 -23.99 3.04 3.68
C TYR A 287 -24.80 4.20 4.25
N CYS A 288 -24.13 5.16 4.88
CA CYS A 288 -24.78 6.33 5.47
C CYS A 288 -25.03 7.45 4.47
N CYS A 289 -24.31 7.45 3.34
CA CYS A 289 -24.31 8.54 2.37
C CYS A 289 -25.63 8.65 1.61
N ILE A 290 -26.19 9.88 1.53
CA ILE A 290 -27.36 10.25 0.74
C ILE A 290 -27.11 11.47 -0.12
N GLY A 291 -25.87 11.98 -0.15
CA GLY A 291 -25.45 13.18 -0.87
C GLY A 291 -24.00 13.14 -1.31
N VAL A 292 -23.33 14.29 -1.38
CA VAL A 292 -21.94 14.39 -1.86
C VAL A 292 -20.87 14.23 -0.78
N GLY A 293 -21.21 14.11 0.49
CA GLY A 293 -20.36 13.56 1.52
C GLY A 293 -19.51 14.50 2.36
N GLU A 294 -19.39 15.78 2.06
CA GLU A 294 -18.57 16.71 2.87
C GLU A 294 -19.28 17.25 4.10
N THR A 295 -20.59 17.43 4.01
CA THR A 295 -21.39 18.07 5.07
C THR A 295 -22.26 17.06 5.81
N PRO A 296 -22.68 17.35 7.06
CA PRO A 296 -23.57 16.47 7.82
C PRO A 296 -24.87 16.11 7.06
N SER A 297 -25.44 17.04 6.30
CA SER A 297 -26.68 16.82 5.54
C SER A 297 -26.54 15.79 4.39
N SER A 298 -25.32 15.39 4.06
CA SER A 298 -25.05 14.34 3.07
C SER A 298 -25.24 12.92 3.63
N PHE A 299 -25.60 12.77 4.90
CA PHE A 299 -25.70 11.48 5.58
C PHE A 299 -27.07 11.27 6.22
N ASP A 300 -27.56 10.03 6.15
CA ASP A 300 -28.76 9.60 6.87
C ASP A 300 -28.49 9.50 8.36
N ASN A 301 -29.29 10.20 9.19
CA ASN A 301 -29.06 10.30 10.63
C ASN A 301 -29.24 8.95 11.34
N THR A 302 -30.20 8.15 10.94
CA THR A 302 -30.43 6.83 11.56
C THR A 302 -29.31 5.87 11.25
N ARG A 303 -28.92 5.77 9.96
CA ARG A 303 -27.80 4.90 9.54
C ARG A 303 -26.49 5.32 10.19
N PHE A 304 -26.23 6.62 10.28
CA PHE A 304 -25.04 7.15 10.96
C PHE A 304 -24.95 6.69 12.43
N GLN A 305 -26.05 6.75 13.17
CA GLN A 305 -26.08 6.29 14.57
C GLN A 305 -25.79 4.80 14.67
N LEU A 306 -26.42 3.96 13.83
CA LEU A 306 -26.15 2.51 13.80
C LEU A 306 -24.66 2.23 13.56
N VAL A 307 -24.07 2.90 12.59
CA VAL A 307 -22.63 2.72 12.24
C VAL A 307 -21.72 3.28 13.34
N ARG A 308 -22.07 4.40 13.97
CA ARG A 308 -21.32 4.94 15.12
C ARG A 308 -21.26 3.93 16.27
N GLY A 309 -22.38 3.32 16.60
CA GLY A 309 -22.45 2.25 17.61
C GLY A 309 -21.50 1.10 17.26
N LEU A 310 -21.61 0.61 16.05
CA LEU A 310 -20.81 -0.50 15.53
C LEU A 310 -19.29 -0.23 15.58
N LEU A 311 -18.85 0.92 15.07
CA LEU A 311 -17.41 1.27 15.07
C LEU A 311 -16.88 1.46 16.51
N ARG A 312 -17.65 2.10 17.40
CA ARG A 312 -17.27 2.26 18.81
C ARG A 312 -17.19 0.92 19.53
N GLY A 313 -18.20 0.07 19.35
CA GLY A 313 -18.20 -1.26 19.94
C GLY A 313 -16.98 -2.08 19.53
N ALA A 314 -16.64 -2.10 18.23
CA ALA A 314 -15.47 -2.80 17.73
C ALA A 314 -14.16 -2.29 18.37
N ALA A 315 -13.97 -0.96 18.41
CA ALA A 315 -12.79 -0.36 19.03
C ALA A 315 -12.66 -0.70 20.52
N ASP A 316 -13.76 -0.57 21.26
CA ASP A 316 -13.78 -0.84 22.70
C ASP A 316 -13.60 -2.33 22.99
N GLY A 317 -14.19 -3.22 22.19
CA GLY A 317 -14.00 -4.67 22.27
C GLY A 317 -12.55 -5.09 22.04
N ILE A 318 -11.87 -4.54 21.03
CA ILE A 318 -10.45 -4.76 20.78
C ILE A 318 -9.63 -4.29 21.99
N LYS A 319 -9.85 -3.06 22.45
CA LYS A 319 -9.10 -2.47 23.56
C LYS A 319 -9.36 -3.13 24.90
N SER A 320 -10.51 -3.80 25.09
CA SER A 320 -10.80 -4.57 26.29
C SER A 320 -9.89 -5.79 26.44
N VAL A 321 -9.44 -6.39 25.32
CA VAL A 321 -8.51 -7.53 25.28
C VAL A 321 -7.06 -7.06 25.21
N GLN A 322 -6.80 -6.05 24.41
CA GLN A 322 -5.46 -5.51 24.15
C GLN A 322 -5.47 -3.98 24.36
N PRO A 323 -5.32 -3.48 25.61
CA PRO A 323 -5.44 -2.05 25.91
C PRO A 323 -4.49 -1.14 25.12
N GLY A 324 -3.33 -1.65 24.69
CA GLY A 324 -2.36 -0.93 23.86
C GLY A 324 -2.63 -0.98 22.36
N ALA A 325 -3.71 -1.63 21.92
CA ALA A 325 -4.05 -1.74 20.51
C ALA A 325 -4.30 -0.39 19.88
N LYS A 326 -3.81 -0.23 18.64
CA LYS A 326 -4.01 0.93 17.79
C LYS A 326 -5.15 0.67 16.82
N ILE A 327 -5.98 1.67 16.65
CA ILE A 327 -7.18 1.59 15.81
C ILE A 327 -6.98 2.42 14.55
N ILE A 328 -7.21 1.82 13.40
CA ILE A 328 -7.43 2.51 12.14
C ILE A 328 -8.93 2.67 11.98
N ARG A 329 -9.41 3.91 11.78
CA ARG A 329 -10.76 4.12 11.24
C ARG A 329 -10.71 3.71 9.78
N GLY A 330 -11.30 2.56 9.45
CA GLY A 330 -11.13 1.89 8.18
C GLY A 330 -11.84 2.59 7.02
N GLY A 331 -11.16 2.56 5.90
CA GLY A 331 -11.64 2.78 4.57
C GLY A 331 -12.70 3.85 4.33
N GLY A 332 -12.42 5.13 4.62
CA GLY A 332 -13.24 6.21 4.11
C GLY A 332 -13.15 6.29 2.60
N VAL A 333 -14.26 6.55 1.89
CA VAL A 333 -14.29 6.55 0.43
C VAL A 333 -14.53 7.93 -0.16
N THR A 334 -13.96 8.17 -1.31
CA THR A 334 -14.14 9.36 -2.13
C THR A 334 -14.13 10.67 -1.34
N THR A 335 -15.21 11.44 -1.35
CA THR A 335 -15.34 12.75 -0.69
C THR A 335 -16.10 12.68 0.64
N LEU A 336 -16.33 11.48 1.23
CA LEU A 336 -17.18 11.28 2.41
C LEU A 336 -16.52 11.74 3.73
N ILE A 337 -15.77 12.84 3.71
CA ILE A 337 -15.03 13.39 4.88
C ILE A 337 -15.97 13.76 6.01
N GLY A 338 -17.18 14.23 5.71
CA GLY A 338 -18.18 14.66 6.70
C GLY A 338 -18.53 13.57 7.70
N PHE A 339 -18.50 12.29 7.28
CA PHE A 339 -18.74 11.15 8.15
C PHE A 339 -17.68 11.06 9.28
N ASN A 340 -16.42 11.12 8.94
CA ASN A 340 -15.32 11.09 9.90
C ASN A 340 -15.33 12.32 10.81
N ASN A 341 -15.66 13.49 10.27
CA ASN A 341 -15.78 14.73 11.05
C ASN A 341 -16.82 14.60 12.16
N MET A 342 -17.98 14.02 11.86
CA MET A 342 -19.03 13.82 12.85
C MET A 342 -18.62 12.81 13.94
N LEU A 343 -18.01 11.70 13.57
CA LEU A 343 -17.48 10.71 14.53
C LEU A 343 -16.46 11.34 15.48
N TRP A 344 -15.50 12.09 14.93
CA TRP A 344 -14.40 12.70 15.69
C TRP A 344 -14.89 13.78 16.65
N ASN A 345 -15.86 14.60 16.20
CA ASN A 345 -16.34 15.75 16.96
C ASN A 345 -17.54 15.42 17.88
N GLY A 346 -18.17 14.25 17.73
CA GLY A 346 -19.38 13.91 18.47
C GLY A 346 -20.59 14.70 18.01
N THR A 347 -20.66 14.99 16.72
CA THR A 347 -21.84 15.55 16.04
C THR A 347 -22.52 14.48 15.19
N GLN A 348 -23.68 14.78 14.63
CA GLN A 348 -24.42 13.86 13.77
C GLN A 348 -25.18 14.59 12.66
N PRO A 349 -25.74 13.88 11.68
CA PRO A 349 -26.37 14.48 10.50
C PRO A 349 -27.48 15.49 10.74
N ASP A 350 -28.23 15.37 11.86
CA ASP A 350 -29.30 16.34 12.23
C ASP A 350 -28.75 17.66 12.80
N GLY A 351 -27.42 17.84 12.88
CA GLY A 351 -26.75 19.02 13.37
C GLY A 351 -26.60 19.08 14.89
N THR A 352 -27.09 18.09 15.63
CA THR A 352 -26.90 18.03 17.09
C THR A 352 -25.48 17.60 17.47
N SER A 353 -25.07 17.92 18.70
CA SER A 353 -23.74 17.66 19.26
C SER A 353 -23.83 17.06 20.65
N GLY A 354 -22.66 16.67 21.22
CA GLY A 354 -22.62 16.03 22.54
C GLY A 354 -22.84 14.53 22.49
N HIS A 355 -22.79 13.93 21.31
CA HIS A 355 -22.91 12.50 21.10
C HIS A 355 -21.60 11.75 21.39
N PRO A 356 -21.67 10.42 21.59
CA PRO A 356 -20.48 9.60 21.78
C PRO A 356 -19.50 9.75 20.62
N ARG A 357 -18.26 10.10 20.96
CA ARG A 357 -17.17 10.28 19.99
C ARG A 357 -16.47 8.96 19.70
N LEU A 358 -15.91 8.87 18.50
CA LEU A 358 -14.90 7.87 18.18
C LEU A 358 -13.64 8.62 17.75
N THR A 359 -12.53 8.34 18.42
CA THR A 359 -11.18 8.78 18.01
C THR A 359 -10.33 7.56 17.69
N TRP A 360 -9.36 7.73 16.82
CA TRP A 360 -8.54 6.65 16.30
C TRP A 360 -7.06 7.05 16.23
N ASP A 361 -6.19 6.07 16.00
CA ASP A 361 -4.75 6.26 15.94
C ASP A 361 -4.25 6.48 14.51
N TYR A 362 -4.97 5.99 13.49
CA TYR A 362 -4.67 6.15 12.07
C TYR A 362 -5.94 6.32 11.26
N THR A 363 -5.92 7.20 10.26
CA THR A 363 -7.05 7.39 9.33
C THR A 363 -6.85 6.53 8.09
N GLY A 364 -7.68 5.51 7.90
CA GLY A 364 -7.74 4.72 6.67
C GLY A 364 -8.52 5.46 5.58
N TRP A 365 -8.03 5.42 4.33
CA TRP A 365 -8.73 6.00 3.18
C TRP A 365 -8.55 5.14 1.95
N HIS A 366 -9.62 5.05 1.11
CA HIS A 366 -9.61 4.34 -0.15
C HIS A 366 -9.63 5.32 -1.32
N TRP A 367 -8.79 5.05 -2.32
CA TRP A 367 -8.74 5.89 -3.52
C TRP A 367 -8.40 5.07 -4.75
N TYR A 368 -9.28 5.06 -5.73
CA TYR A 368 -9.13 4.29 -6.95
C TYR A 368 -8.94 5.20 -8.18
N GLU A 369 -8.45 4.64 -9.28
CA GLU A 369 -8.19 5.35 -10.53
C GLU A 369 -9.41 6.13 -11.04
N THR A 370 -10.60 5.58 -10.86
CA THR A 370 -11.86 6.20 -11.29
C THR A 370 -12.22 7.48 -10.53
N SER A 371 -11.62 7.69 -9.37
CA SER A 371 -11.81 8.89 -8.54
C SER A 371 -10.84 10.03 -8.91
N GLY A 372 -9.94 9.81 -9.86
CA GLY A 372 -8.96 10.81 -10.28
C GLY A 372 -7.85 11.05 -9.25
N ASN A 373 -7.40 12.30 -9.10
CA ASN A 373 -6.31 12.61 -8.16
C ASN A 373 -6.86 13.01 -6.78
N ILE A 374 -6.37 12.37 -5.72
CA ILE A 374 -6.80 12.55 -4.33
C ILE A 374 -6.61 13.98 -3.78
N ILE A 375 -5.65 14.75 -4.31
CA ILE A 375 -5.41 16.15 -3.90
C ILE A 375 -6.20 17.17 -4.72
N THR A 376 -6.91 16.73 -5.76
CA THR A 376 -7.78 17.56 -6.60
C THR A 376 -9.08 16.80 -6.89
N ALA A 377 -9.66 16.19 -5.84
CA ALA A 377 -10.88 15.42 -5.96
C ALA A 377 -12.06 16.28 -6.40
N TYR A 378 -12.94 15.71 -7.22
CA TYR A 378 -14.14 16.36 -7.67
C TYR A 378 -15.34 15.86 -6.85
N ASP A 379 -16.04 16.80 -6.22
CA ASP A 379 -17.22 16.56 -5.37
C ASP A 379 -18.53 17.07 -5.98
N GLY A 380 -18.49 17.53 -7.23
CA GLY A 380 -19.61 18.19 -7.90
C GLY A 380 -19.59 19.71 -7.79
N THR A 381 -18.66 20.29 -7.05
CA THR A 381 -18.48 21.75 -6.95
C THR A 381 -17.40 22.26 -7.93
N ALA A 382 -17.31 23.59 -8.06
CA ALA A 382 -16.30 24.21 -8.93
C ALA A 382 -14.88 24.20 -8.33
N THR A 383 -14.76 23.98 -7.02
CA THR A 383 -13.47 24.00 -6.31
C THR A 383 -13.03 22.57 -6.01
N PRO A 384 -11.87 22.13 -6.52
CA PRO A 384 -11.35 20.80 -6.20
C PRO A 384 -11.10 20.65 -4.69
N LEU A 385 -11.43 19.47 -4.16
CA LEU A 385 -11.22 19.10 -2.77
C LEU A 385 -9.88 18.37 -2.61
N ASN A 386 -9.02 18.84 -1.72
CA ASN A 386 -7.82 18.11 -1.32
C ASN A 386 -8.15 17.19 -0.14
N ILE A 387 -8.37 15.90 -0.43
CA ILE A 387 -8.72 14.90 0.58
C ILE A 387 -7.61 14.77 1.62
N LEU A 388 -6.35 14.60 1.19
CA LEU A 388 -5.23 14.41 2.10
C LEU A 388 -5.05 15.61 3.06
N GLN A 389 -5.24 16.84 2.56
CA GLN A 389 -5.21 18.04 3.40
C GLN A 389 -6.33 18.04 4.44
N ASN A 390 -7.53 17.62 4.05
CA ASN A 390 -8.66 17.54 4.97
C ASN A 390 -8.43 16.50 6.08
N LEU A 391 -7.80 15.36 5.77
CA LEU A 391 -7.52 14.32 6.76
C LEU A 391 -6.50 14.76 7.83
N GLN A 392 -5.70 15.81 7.58
CA GLN A 392 -4.74 16.32 8.57
C GLN A 392 -5.41 16.91 9.82
N GLN A 393 -6.67 17.26 9.76
CA GLN A 393 -7.40 17.83 10.92
C GLN A 393 -7.46 16.90 12.12
N TYR A 394 -7.34 15.57 11.94
CA TYR A 394 -7.33 14.61 13.02
C TYR A 394 -5.97 14.48 13.71
N GLY A 395 -4.91 15.02 13.14
CA GLY A 395 -3.56 15.02 13.73
C GLY A 395 -2.91 13.62 13.81
N VAL A 396 -3.45 12.63 13.10
CA VAL A 396 -2.95 11.25 13.07
C VAL A 396 -2.48 10.87 11.67
N PRO A 397 -1.59 9.85 11.53
CA PRO A 397 -1.14 9.42 10.21
C PRO A 397 -2.27 8.89 9.34
N VAL A 398 -2.13 9.09 8.02
CA VAL A 398 -3.04 8.59 6.99
C VAL A 398 -2.47 7.29 6.43
N TRP A 399 -3.32 6.26 6.32
CA TRP A 399 -3.04 5.03 5.61
C TRP A 399 -3.97 4.93 4.40
N ILE A 400 -3.41 4.85 3.20
CA ILE A 400 -4.19 4.53 2.02
C ILE A 400 -4.41 3.01 2.04
N THR A 401 -5.49 2.59 2.69
CA THR A 401 -5.76 1.18 2.97
C THR A 401 -6.30 0.41 1.77
N GLU A 402 -6.74 1.14 0.73
CA GLU A 402 -6.96 0.57 -0.61
C GLU A 402 -6.64 1.60 -1.70
N VAL A 403 -5.89 1.15 -2.68
CA VAL A 403 -5.65 1.82 -3.95
C VAL A 403 -5.56 0.76 -5.04
N GLY A 404 -6.22 0.94 -6.17
CA GLY A 404 -6.29 -0.12 -7.17
C GLY A 404 -6.67 0.38 -8.56
N PHE A 405 -6.48 -0.50 -9.55
CA PHE A 405 -6.74 -0.28 -10.96
C PHE A 405 -7.36 -1.53 -11.61
N ASN A 406 -8.54 -1.39 -12.17
CA ASN A 406 -9.33 -2.51 -12.70
C ASN A 406 -9.30 -2.58 -14.24
N THR A 407 -8.17 -2.90 -14.83
CA THR A 407 -8.07 -3.08 -16.30
C THR A 407 -7.35 -4.37 -16.72
N GLY A 408 -7.24 -5.34 -15.82
CA GLY A 408 -6.53 -6.59 -16.11
C GLY A 408 -5.01 -6.43 -16.22
N ASP A 409 -4.39 -7.31 -17.00
CA ASP A 409 -2.95 -7.27 -17.27
C ASP A 409 -2.65 -6.34 -18.44
N THR A 410 -2.52 -5.05 -18.14
CA THR A 410 -2.22 -4.01 -19.12
C THR A 410 -1.07 -3.12 -18.66
N ASP A 411 -0.38 -2.50 -19.62
CA ASP A 411 0.64 -1.48 -19.36
C ASP A 411 0.07 -0.32 -18.52
N GLN A 412 -1.22 -0.02 -18.65
CA GLN A 412 -1.89 1.03 -17.90
C GLN A 412 -1.95 0.74 -16.40
N GLY A 413 -2.21 -0.52 -16.01
CA GLY A 413 -2.19 -0.92 -14.60
C GLY A 413 -0.80 -0.77 -13.98
N ALA A 414 0.25 -1.18 -14.68
CA ALA A 414 1.63 -1.02 -14.24
C ALA A 414 2.04 0.47 -14.14
N ALA A 415 1.63 1.28 -15.13
CA ALA A 415 1.86 2.72 -15.13
C ALA A 415 1.14 3.41 -13.96
N TYR A 416 -0.12 3.05 -13.70
CA TYR A 416 -0.91 3.57 -12.56
C TYR A 416 -0.23 3.28 -11.23
N ILE A 417 0.21 2.03 -10.98
CA ILE A 417 0.93 1.66 -9.76
C ILE A 417 2.16 2.55 -9.58
N THR A 418 2.96 2.70 -10.62
CA THR A 418 4.16 3.53 -10.59
C THR A 418 3.82 5.00 -10.28
N GLN A 419 2.80 5.54 -10.93
CA GLN A 419 2.36 6.93 -10.74
C GLN A 419 1.87 7.17 -9.31
N VAL A 420 0.92 6.35 -8.84
CA VAL A 420 0.25 6.58 -7.54
C VAL A 420 1.18 6.33 -6.36
N PHE A 421 2.06 5.33 -6.45
CA PHE A 421 3.06 5.08 -5.40
C PHE A 421 4.10 6.19 -5.33
N ASN A 422 4.57 6.71 -6.49
CA ASN A 422 5.45 7.88 -6.52
C ASN A 422 4.77 9.11 -5.93
N GLN A 423 3.49 9.34 -6.21
CA GLN A 423 2.74 10.45 -5.63
C GLN A 423 2.68 10.32 -4.11
N TYR A 424 2.15 9.22 -3.58
CA TYR A 424 2.00 9.05 -2.12
C TYR A 424 3.34 9.03 -1.40
N PHE A 425 4.37 8.44 -1.99
CA PHE A 425 5.72 8.47 -1.43
C PHE A 425 6.28 9.89 -1.37
N THR A 426 6.10 10.68 -2.43
CA THR A 426 6.54 12.08 -2.49
C THR A 426 5.79 12.94 -1.47
N ASP A 427 4.49 12.74 -1.39
CA ASP A 427 3.58 13.56 -0.59
C ASP A 427 3.51 13.13 0.89
N ARG A 428 4.16 12.00 1.26
CA ARG A 428 4.02 11.40 2.60
C ARG A 428 4.34 12.32 3.76
N SER A 429 5.33 13.18 3.61
CA SER A 429 5.71 14.13 4.68
C SER A 429 4.75 15.30 4.77
N ALA A 430 4.24 15.78 3.63
CA ALA A 430 3.30 16.89 3.58
C ALA A 430 1.94 16.51 4.16
N TYR A 431 1.51 15.26 3.93
CA TYR A 431 0.18 14.78 4.34
C TYR A 431 0.23 13.65 5.37
N ASN A 432 1.38 13.42 6.02
CA ASN A 432 1.54 12.39 7.06
C ASN A 432 1.03 11.00 6.58
N ILE A 433 1.35 10.61 5.33
CA ILE A 433 0.99 9.30 4.79
C ILE A 433 2.00 8.27 5.31
N ALA A 434 1.51 7.26 6.03
CA ALA A 434 2.36 6.26 6.65
C ALA A 434 2.20 4.85 6.04
N GLY A 435 1.30 4.65 5.08
CA GLY A 435 1.13 3.36 4.44
C GLY A 435 0.28 3.39 3.18
N ILE A 436 0.56 2.44 2.28
CA ILE A 436 -0.16 2.23 1.03
C ILE A 436 -0.43 0.74 0.88
N CYS A 437 -1.70 0.32 0.84
CA CYS A 437 -2.11 -1.05 0.53
C CYS A 437 -2.72 -1.10 -0.86
N PHE A 438 -2.11 -1.83 -1.78
CA PHE A 438 -2.66 -2.03 -3.11
C PHE A 438 -3.78 -3.07 -3.10
N TYR A 439 -4.85 -2.81 -3.79
CA TYR A 439 -5.97 -3.70 -3.98
C TYR A 439 -5.83 -4.35 -5.36
N GLU A 440 -5.46 -5.64 -5.47
CA GLU A 440 -5.28 -6.67 -4.44
C GLU A 440 -4.21 -7.70 -4.86
N LEU A 441 -4.02 -8.79 -4.09
CA LEU A 441 -3.03 -9.80 -4.46
C LEU A 441 -3.47 -10.64 -5.66
N PHE A 442 -4.69 -11.21 -5.63
CA PHE A 442 -5.24 -12.06 -6.70
C PHE A 442 -6.51 -11.46 -7.28
N ASP A 443 -6.79 -11.71 -8.55
CA ASP A 443 -8.08 -11.41 -9.14
C ASP A 443 -9.21 -12.19 -8.46
N VAL A 444 -10.30 -11.49 -8.16
CA VAL A 444 -11.54 -12.06 -7.67
C VAL A 444 -12.63 -11.89 -8.73
N ALA A 445 -13.16 -12.99 -9.26
CA ALA A 445 -14.09 -12.95 -10.39
C ALA A 445 -15.34 -12.07 -10.16
N ALA A 446 -15.81 -11.96 -8.92
CA ALA A 446 -16.95 -11.13 -8.55
C ALA A 446 -16.63 -9.64 -8.47
N GLU A 447 -15.35 -9.26 -8.31
CA GLU A 447 -14.91 -7.88 -8.07
C GLU A 447 -14.19 -7.28 -9.26
N GLY A 448 -13.54 -8.09 -10.08
CA GLY A 448 -12.85 -7.66 -11.29
C GLY A 448 -11.40 -8.15 -11.37
N THR A 449 -10.58 -7.39 -12.08
CA THR A 449 -9.19 -7.75 -12.40
C THR A 449 -8.18 -6.82 -11.73
N PHE A 450 -8.39 -6.54 -10.44
CA PHE A 450 -7.53 -5.68 -9.62
C PHE A 450 -6.22 -6.35 -9.19
N GLY A 451 -6.19 -7.68 -9.14
CA GLY A 451 -5.07 -8.45 -8.62
C GLY A 451 -3.74 -8.19 -9.33
N LEU A 452 -2.64 -8.29 -8.59
CA LEU A 452 -1.29 -8.32 -9.16
C LEU A 452 -0.96 -9.69 -9.78
N VAL A 453 -1.74 -10.71 -9.40
CA VAL A 453 -1.68 -12.09 -9.91
C VAL A 453 -3.06 -12.48 -10.42
N ASN A 454 -3.14 -13.19 -11.52
CA ASN A 454 -4.40 -13.66 -12.09
C ASN A 454 -5.14 -14.60 -11.13
N ALA A 455 -6.42 -14.87 -11.42
CA ALA A 455 -7.29 -15.77 -10.64
C ALA A 455 -6.77 -17.21 -10.53
N ASP A 456 -5.76 -17.62 -11.33
CA ASP A 456 -5.07 -18.91 -11.23
C ASP A 456 -4.12 -19.00 -10.01
N GLY A 457 -3.84 -17.85 -9.38
CA GLY A 457 -2.93 -17.75 -8.24
C GLY A 457 -1.44 -17.90 -8.57
N VAL A 458 -1.07 -17.92 -9.85
CA VAL A 458 0.32 -18.19 -10.31
C VAL A 458 0.81 -17.16 -11.33
N THR A 459 -0.02 -16.79 -12.30
CA THR A 459 0.37 -15.90 -13.39
C THR A 459 0.45 -14.44 -12.91
N LYS A 460 1.68 -13.93 -12.80
CA LYS A 460 1.97 -12.55 -12.38
C LYS A 460 1.68 -11.59 -13.52
N LYS A 461 0.94 -10.52 -13.23
CA LYS A 461 0.68 -9.44 -14.18
C LYS A 461 1.83 -8.43 -14.22
N GLN A 462 1.83 -7.52 -15.19
CA GLN A 462 2.82 -6.43 -15.29
C GLN A 462 2.84 -5.54 -14.04
N GLY A 463 1.67 -5.32 -13.42
CA GLY A 463 1.55 -4.62 -12.14
C GLY A 463 2.36 -5.23 -11.01
N TYR A 464 2.56 -6.56 -11.01
CA TYR A 464 3.42 -7.24 -10.03
C TYR A 464 4.87 -6.75 -10.11
N ALA A 465 5.40 -6.64 -11.31
CA ALA A 465 6.77 -6.15 -11.52
C ALA A 465 6.88 -4.65 -11.18
N ALA A 466 5.88 -3.84 -11.53
CA ALA A 466 5.85 -2.42 -11.20
C ALA A 466 5.85 -2.18 -9.69
N TYR A 467 5.00 -2.89 -8.94
CA TYR A 467 4.97 -2.84 -7.48
C TYR A 467 6.32 -3.24 -6.86
N LYS A 468 6.86 -4.41 -7.26
CA LYS A 468 8.12 -4.94 -6.77
C LYS A 468 9.29 -3.99 -7.02
N ASN A 469 9.36 -3.42 -8.22
CA ASN A 469 10.42 -2.47 -8.59
C ASN A 469 10.32 -1.20 -7.74
N PHE A 470 9.10 -0.70 -7.51
CA PHE A 470 8.90 0.48 -6.66
C PHE A 470 9.32 0.20 -5.21
N ALA A 471 8.85 -0.87 -4.60
CA ALA A 471 9.19 -1.24 -3.23
C ALA A 471 10.71 -1.45 -3.06
N SER A 472 11.37 -2.09 -4.03
CA SER A 472 12.81 -2.30 -4.03
C SER A 472 13.61 -0.99 -4.16
N ALA A 473 13.10 -0.01 -4.91
CA ALA A 473 13.73 1.30 -5.07
C ALA A 473 13.53 2.22 -3.85
N HIS A 474 12.54 1.94 -3.02
CA HIS A 474 12.15 2.73 -1.85
C HIS A 474 11.97 1.84 -0.62
N PRO A 475 13.03 1.16 -0.14
CA PRO A 475 12.93 0.24 0.98
C PRO A 475 12.47 0.97 2.25
N VAL A 476 11.68 0.28 3.09
CA VAL A 476 11.07 0.77 4.34
C VAL A 476 11.76 0.18 5.57
#